data_07f7497701e106b8d20cbc366aaadd9f
#
_entry.id   07f7497701e106b8d20cbc366aaadd9f
#
_cell.length_a   1.000
_cell.length_b   1.000
_cell.length_c   1.000
_cell.angle_alpha   90.00
_cell.angle_beta   90.00
_cell.angle_gamma   90.00
#
_symmetry.space_group_name_H-M   'P 1'
#
loop_
_entity.id
_entity.type
_entity.pdbx_description
1 polymer ?
#
loop_
_entity_poly.entity_id
_entity_poly.type
_entity_poly.pdbx_seq_one_letter_code
_entity_poly.pdbx_strand_id
1 'polypeptide(L)'
;MNRRAAGLIIAGLMAAGAAGADPIAEDGWLTACDLDAAPAGCLIEAGGFALLVQEGQGTPDALITYLAGLPPVSAIHFEGEIVNMGDSTAELVLTAAAQVDNIHEGNLQALQGDWTTVGEATPFQIRIFGLEWQEWQGDEQQGAFAMVVGDACGDGTVPGAGTVISLYRLGDDPADDGCWQLEYIDDSRMTLRDFKGDRGQVAFTRVAP
;
A
#
# COMPACT_ATOMS: atom_id res chain seq x y z
N MET A 1 -40.67 19.76 63.93
CA MET A 1 -39.54 18.81 63.69
C MET A 1 -39.17 18.86 62.22
N ASN A 2 -38.20 19.69 61.92
CA ASN A 2 -37.71 19.92 60.50
C ASN A 2 -36.48 19.05 60.24
N ARG A 3 -36.63 18.06 59.38
CA ARG A 3 -35.47 17.32 58.85
C ARG A 3 -35.05 17.94 57.49
N ARG A 4 -33.91 18.63 57.46
CA ARG A 4 -33.25 19.09 56.26
C ARG A 4 -32.51 17.90 55.67
N ALA A 5 -32.88 17.51 54.45
CA ALA A 5 -32.11 16.56 53.63
C ALA A 5 -31.00 17.33 52.94
N ALA A 6 -29.74 16.96 53.21
CA ALA A 6 -28.57 17.46 52.51
C ALA A 6 -28.38 16.61 51.24
N GLY A 7 -28.59 17.23 50.09
CA GLY A 7 -28.28 16.62 48.80
C GLY A 7 -26.76 16.63 48.52
N LEU A 8 -26.18 15.44 48.37
CA LEU A 8 -24.80 15.24 48.00
C LEU A 8 -24.71 15.34 46.46
N ILE A 9 -24.12 16.42 45.93
CA ILE A 9 -23.80 16.56 44.49
C ILE A 9 -22.48 15.85 44.28
N ILE A 10 -22.52 14.68 43.63
CA ILE A 10 -21.33 13.99 43.12
C ILE A 10 -21.00 14.62 41.78
N ALA A 11 -20.02 15.50 41.74
CA ALA A 11 -19.41 15.99 40.52
C ALA A 11 -18.55 14.84 39.91
N GLY A 12 -19.11 14.16 38.94
CA GLY A 12 -18.37 13.20 38.15
C GLY A 12 -17.31 13.94 37.31
N LEU A 13 -16.03 13.83 37.67
CA LEU A 13 -14.93 14.17 36.77
C LEU A 13 -14.98 13.17 35.63
N MET A 14 -15.46 13.59 34.47
CA MET A 14 -15.13 12.92 33.20
C MET A 14 -13.65 13.20 32.90
N ALA A 15 -12.80 12.24 33.21
CA ALA A 15 -11.46 12.23 32.63
C ALA A 15 -11.64 12.03 31.13
N ALA A 16 -11.47 13.11 30.35
CA ALA A 16 -11.23 12.99 28.92
C ALA A 16 -9.92 12.21 28.79
N GLY A 17 -10.00 10.93 28.43
CA GLY A 17 -8.84 10.16 28.05
C GLY A 17 -8.21 10.90 26.87
N ALA A 18 -6.97 11.33 27.02
CA ALA A 18 -6.16 11.71 25.87
C ALA A 18 -6.19 10.49 24.93
N ALA A 19 -6.62 10.67 23.69
CA ALA A 19 -6.40 9.68 22.64
C ALA A 19 -4.87 9.51 22.59
N GLY A 20 -4.36 8.43 23.19
CA GLY A 20 -2.95 8.10 23.13
C GLY A 20 -2.62 7.73 21.70
N ALA A 21 -1.50 8.20 21.18
CA ALA A 21 -0.93 7.70 19.96
C ALA A 21 -0.60 6.21 20.16
N ASP A 22 -0.97 5.37 19.19
CA ASP A 22 -0.72 3.94 19.26
C ASP A 22 0.68 3.64 18.68
N PRO A 23 1.62 3.08 19.47
CA PRO A 23 2.95 2.74 18.97
C PRO A 23 2.85 1.61 17.94
N ILE A 24 3.64 1.73 16.89
CA ILE A 24 3.78 0.74 15.82
C ILE A 24 5.25 0.45 15.55
N ALA A 25 5.58 -0.83 15.29
CA ALA A 25 6.86 -1.27 14.77
C ALA A 25 6.59 -2.42 13.80
N GLU A 26 6.81 -2.20 12.50
CA GLU A 26 6.36 -3.11 11.45
C GLU A 26 7.23 -2.99 10.21
N ASP A 27 7.16 -4.00 9.34
CA ASP A 27 7.71 -3.95 7.98
C ASP A 27 6.63 -3.45 7.01
N GLY A 28 7.05 -2.63 6.04
CA GLY A 28 6.16 -2.08 5.03
C GLY A 28 6.89 -1.72 3.76
N TRP A 29 6.17 -1.11 2.83
CA TRP A 29 6.68 -0.66 1.55
C TRP A 29 6.65 0.87 1.48
N LEU A 30 7.79 1.49 1.26
CA LEU A 30 7.86 2.90 0.90
C LEU A 30 7.42 3.05 -0.55
N THR A 31 6.21 3.54 -0.81
CA THR A 31 5.64 3.59 -2.16
C THR A 31 5.92 4.89 -2.89
N ALA A 32 5.95 6.01 -2.18
CA ALA A 32 6.24 7.32 -2.77
C ALA A 32 6.78 8.30 -1.74
N CYS A 33 7.58 9.29 -2.20
CA CYS A 33 7.87 10.51 -1.46
C CYS A 33 7.73 11.71 -2.39
N ASP A 34 7.14 12.80 -1.89
CA ASP A 34 7.05 14.08 -2.58
C ASP A 34 7.60 15.17 -1.64
N LEU A 35 8.83 15.61 -1.94
CA LEU A 35 9.50 16.66 -1.17
C LEU A 35 9.13 18.07 -1.66
N ASP A 36 8.50 18.17 -2.84
CA ASP A 36 8.03 19.45 -3.41
C ASP A 36 6.58 19.76 -3.00
N ALA A 37 5.88 18.78 -2.40
CA ALA A 37 4.56 19.00 -1.83
C ALA A 37 4.61 19.93 -0.59
N ALA A 38 3.48 20.51 -0.23
CA ALA A 38 3.35 21.31 0.98
C ALA A 38 2.13 20.80 1.80
N PRO A 39 2.36 20.04 2.89
CA PRO A 39 3.65 19.61 3.46
C PRO A 39 4.35 18.54 2.63
N ALA A 40 5.70 18.52 2.69
CA ALA A 40 6.50 17.43 2.14
C ALA A 40 6.22 16.14 2.90
N GLY A 41 6.25 14.98 2.20
CA GLY A 41 5.93 13.73 2.87
C GLY A 41 6.23 12.48 2.07
N CYS A 42 6.06 11.34 2.75
CA CYS A 42 6.21 10.02 2.16
C CYS A 42 4.99 9.16 2.48
N LEU A 43 4.72 8.19 1.62
CA LEU A 43 3.69 7.19 1.78
C LEU A 43 4.33 5.83 2.02
N ILE A 44 3.92 5.17 3.10
CA ILE A 44 4.31 3.81 3.46
C ILE A 44 3.05 2.96 3.46
N GLU A 45 3.09 1.80 2.82
CA GLU A 45 2.00 0.84 2.86
C GLU A 45 2.38 -0.34 3.75
N ALA A 46 1.60 -0.58 4.80
CA ALA A 46 1.79 -1.66 5.76
C ALA A 46 0.45 -2.11 6.36
N GLY A 47 0.30 -3.40 6.61
CA GLY A 47 -0.90 -3.94 7.28
C GLY A 47 -2.22 -3.65 6.57
N GLY A 48 -2.22 -3.31 5.27
CA GLY A 48 -3.40 -2.91 4.51
C GLY A 48 -3.77 -1.43 4.65
N PHE A 49 -2.92 -0.62 5.30
CA PHE A 49 -3.09 0.82 5.45
C PHE A 49 -2.06 1.60 4.62
N ALA A 50 -2.49 2.73 4.11
CA ALA A 50 -1.62 3.76 3.57
C ALA A 50 -1.24 4.72 4.70
N LEU A 51 0.02 4.66 5.15
CA LEU A 51 0.55 5.44 6.27
C LEU A 51 1.22 6.70 5.73
N LEU A 52 0.65 7.86 6.03
CA LEU A 52 1.14 9.16 5.59
C LEU A 52 2.12 9.72 6.61
N VAL A 53 3.36 9.94 6.19
CA VAL A 53 4.44 10.56 6.97
C VAL A 53 4.67 11.96 6.44
N GLN A 54 4.47 13.01 7.23
CA GLN A 54 4.54 14.39 6.77
C GLN A 54 5.49 15.25 7.61
N GLU A 55 6.11 16.24 6.94
CA GLU A 55 6.87 17.28 7.59
C GLU A 55 6.01 18.10 8.56
N GLY A 56 6.59 18.51 9.68
CA GLY A 56 5.91 19.38 10.67
C GLY A 56 4.94 18.66 11.60
N GLN A 57 4.73 17.33 11.43
CA GLN A 57 3.85 16.53 12.28
C GLN A 57 4.58 15.74 13.38
N GLY A 58 5.86 16.00 13.59
CA GLY A 58 6.66 15.34 14.65
C GLY A 58 7.68 14.34 14.12
N THR A 59 7.58 13.89 12.88
CA THR A 59 8.63 13.11 12.22
C THR A 59 9.87 14.00 12.00
N PRO A 60 11.07 13.53 12.38
CA PRO A 60 12.31 14.27 12.09
C PRO A 60 12.53 14.43 10.56
N ASP A 61 12.87 15.64 10.10
CA ASP A 61 13.11 15.93 8.68
C ASP A 61 14.21 15.03 8.08
N ALA A 62 15.19 14.61 8.90
CA ALA A 62 16.23 13.68 8.48
C ALA A 62 15.68 12.30 8.08
N LEU A 63 14.58 11.82 8.69
CA LEU A 63 13.93 10.57 8.31
C LEU A 63 13.16 10.72 6.99
N ILE A 64 12.46 11.83 6.79
CA ILE A 64 11.77 12.11 5.52
C ILE A 64 12.81 12.19 4.38
N THR A 65 13.91 12.90 4.60
CA THR A 65 15.03 12.99 3.63
C THR A 65 15.65 11.62 3.35
N TYR A 66 15.84 10.79 4.39
CA TYR A 66 16.35 9.42 4.24
C TYR A 66 15.41 8.57 3.38
N LEU A 67 14.10 8.56 3.69
CA LEU A 67 13.10 7.82 2.93
C LEU A 67 13.06 8.27 1.46
N ALA A 68 13.07 9.58 1.22
CA ALA A 68 13.06 10.13 -0.15
C ALA A 68 14.33 9.80 -0.96
N GLY A 69 15.42 9.41 -0.28
CA GLY A 69 16.64 8.92 -0.93
C GLY A 69 16.58 7.44 -1.34
N LEU A 70 15.60 6.67 -0.87
CA LEU A 70 15.41 5.27 -1.25
C LEU A 70 14.70 5.15 -2.61
N PRO A 71 14.94 4.08 -3.38
CA PRO A 71 14.15 3.78 -4.55
C PRO A 71 12.65 3.66 -4.21
N PRO A 72 11.73 3.99 -5.13
CA PRO A 72 10.31 3.69 -4.94
C PRO A 72 10.09 2.19 -4.70
N VAL A 73 9.09 1.85 -3.91
CA VAL A 73 8.73 0.50 -3.47
C VAL A 73 9.87 -0.28 -2.81
N SER A 74 10.66 0.42 -1.99
CA SER A 74 11.64 -0.20 -1.10
C SER A 74 10.98 -0.81 0.12
N ALA A 75 11.43 -2.01 0.49
CA ALA A 75 11.03 -2.64 1.75
C ALA A 75 11.73 -1.95 2.92
N ILE A 76 10.98 -1.54 3.92
CA ILE A 76 11.49 -0.86 5.11
C ILE A 76 10.90 -1.46 6.38
N HIS A 77 11.73 -1.49 7.43
CA HIS A 77 11.25 -1.58 8.81
C HIS A 77 11.09 -0.17 9.35
N PHE A 78 9.99 0.09 10.03
CA PHE A 78 9.74 1.40 10.62
C PHE A 78 9.17 1.30 12.02
N GLU A 79 9.47 2.32 12.83
CA GLU A 79 8.92 2.48 14.17
C GLU A 79 8.32 3.89 14.29
N GLY A 80 7.21 4.01 15.01
CA GLY A 80 6.53 5.29 15.17
C GLY A 80 5.26 5.21 15.97
N GLU A 81 4.42 6.21 15.79
CA GLU A 81 3.12 6.33 16.45
C GLU A 81 2.04 6.71 15.44
N ILE A 82 0.94 5.98 15.41
CA ILE A 82 -0.25 6.36 14.65
C ILE A 82 -0.99 7.44 15.43
N VAL A 83 -1.08 8.64 14.86
CA VAL A 83 -1.68 9.81 15.53
C VAL A 83 -3.08 10.12 15.04
N ASN A 84 -3.44 9.64 13.85
CA ASN A 84 -4.77 9.77 13.27
C ASN A 84 -5.05 8.57 12.38
N MET A 85 -6.26 8.03 12.41
CA MET A 85 -6.65 6.85 11.65
C MET A 85 -7.96 7.11 10.92
N GLY A 86 -7.95 6.92 9.59
CA GLY A 86 -9.12 6.84 8.73
C GLY A 86 -9.49 5.40 8.40
N ASP A 87 -10.35 5.20 7.41
CA ASP A 87 -10.82 3.87 7.01
C ASP A 87 -9.71 3.00 6.39
N SER A 88 -8.86 3.59 5.55
CA SER A 88 -7.74 2.92 4.85
C SER A 88 -6.44 3.71 4.89
N THR A 89 -6.43 4.85 5.57
CA THR A 89 -5.26 5.74 5.69
C THR A 89 -5.01 6.07 7.14
N ALA A 90 -3.75 6.26 7.51
CA ALA A 90 -3.39 6.75 8.82
C ALA A 90 -2.24 7.76 8.74
N GLU A 91 -2.19 8.68 9.68
CA GLU A 91 -1.05 9.59 9.85
C GLU A 91 -0.04 8.95 10.82
N LEU A 92 1.20 8.87 10.38
CA LEU A 92 2.29 8.23 11.11
C LEU A 92 3.38 9.25 11.46
N VAL A 93 3.71 9.34 12.75
CA VAL A 93 4.90 10.04 13.25
C VAL A 93 6.02 9.02 13.39
N LEU A 94 6.99 9.04 12.47
CA LEU A 94 8.15 8.14 12.51
C LEU A 94 9.14 8.55 13.58
N THR A 95 9.67 7.53 14.29
CA THR A 95 10.80 7.66 15.20
C THR A 95 12.05 6.96 14.67
N ALA A 96 11.88 5.92 13.85
CA ALA A 96 12.96 5.22 13.15
C ALA A 96 12.47 4.64 11.82
N ALA A 97 13.38 4.50 10.86
CA ALA A 97 13.17 3.75 9.63
C ALA A 97 14.51 3.20 9.13
N ALA A 98 14.49 2.00 8.56
CA ALA A 98 15.63 1.36 7.93
C ALA A 98 15.18 0.50 6.75
N GLN A 99 15.94 0.51 5.65
CA GLN A 99 15.71 -0.45 4.55
C GLN A 99 16.00 -1.86 5.04
N VAL A 100 15.17 -2.81 4.61
CA VAL A 100 15.33 -4.25 4.91
C VAL A 100 15.37 -5.05 3.63
N ASP A 101 16.00 -6.21 3.67
CA ASP A 101 16.04 -7.12 2.52
C ASP A 101 14.67 -7.78 2.30
N ASN A 102 14.16 -7.70 1.08
CA ASN A 102 12.95 -8.42 0.68
C ASN A 102 13.16 -9.04 -0.70
N ILE A 103 12.94 -10.37 -0.81
CA ILE A 103 13.18 -11.14 -2.04
C ILE A 103 12.30 -10.70 -3.23
N HIS A 104 11.18 -10.04 -2.97
CA HIS A 104 10.24 -9.57 -3.98
C HIS A 104 10.49 -8.11 -4.40
N GLU A 105 11.36 -7.37 -3.70
CA GLU A 105 11.58 -5.93 -3.93
C GLU A 105 11.97 -5.65 -5.39
N GLY A 106 12.94 -6.38 -5.94
CA GLY A 106 13.37 -6.19 -7.32
C GLY A 106 12.25 -6.41 -8.35
N ASN A 107 11.39 -7.42 -8.14
CA ASN A 107 10.24 -7.66 -8.99
C ASN A 107 9.17 -6.57 -8.84
N LEU A 108 8.92 -6.12 -7.61
CA LEU A 108 7.96 -5.06 -7.35
C LEU A 108 8.41 -3.72 -7.96
N GLN A 109 9.70 -3.40 -7.89
CA GLN A 109 10.28 -2.24 -8.57
C GLN A 109 10.18 -2.36 -10.10
N ALA A 110 10.45 -3.54 -10.65
CA ALA A 110 10.34 -3.79 -12.08
C ALA A 110 8.91 -3.72 -12.60
N LEU A 111 7.91 -4.06 -11.77
CA LEU A 111 6.50 -3.98 -12.12
C LEU A 111 5.99 -2.54 -12.30
N GLN A 112 6.62 -1.53 -11.66
CA GLN A 112 6.13 -0.15 -11.67
C GLN A 112 6.01 0.43 -13.08
N GLY A 113 4.95 1.23 -13.31
CA GLY A 113 4.67 1.95 -14.57
C GLY A 113 3.51 1.38 -15.38
N ASP A 114 3.45 1.79 -16.64
CA ASP A 114 2.36 1.47 -17.56
C ASP A 114 2.74 0.32 -18.50
N TRP A 115 1.82 -0.65 -18.61
CA TRP A 115 1.99 -1.84 -19.42
C TRP A 115 0.80 -2.04 -20.35
N THR A 116 1.02 -2.56 -21.56
CA THR A 116 -0.03 -2.81 -22.55
C THR A 116 0.14 -4.19 -23.19
N THR A 117 -0.98 -4.87 -23.48
CA THR A 117 -0.96 -6.15 -24.20
C THR A 117 -0.49 -5.99 -25.62
N VAL A 118 0.13 -7.06 -26.14
CA VAL A 118 0.70 -7.09 -27.48
C VAL A 118 -0.29 -7.72 -28.48
N GLY A 119 -0.58 -7.01 -29.57
CA GLY A 119 -1.31 -7.58 -30.72
C GLY A 119 -2.83 -7.57 -30.61
N GLU A 120 -3.40 -6.93 -29.62
CA GLU A 120 -4.86 -6.77 -29.46
C GLU A 120 -5.37 -5.51 -30.18
N ALA A 121 -6.58 -5.60 -30.79
CA ALA A 121 -7.22 -4.47 -31.47
C ALA A 121 -7.62 -3.35 -30.49
N THR A 122 -8.04 -3.72 -29.29
CA THR A 122 -8.25 -2.81 -28.15
C THR A 122 -7.34 -3.29 -27.04
N PRO A 123 -6.19 -2.62 -26.82
CA PRO A 123 -5.20 -3.10 -25.88
C PRO A 123 -5.76 -3.06 -24.44
N PHE A 124 -5.50 -4.13 -23.72
CA PHE A 124 -5.64 -4.15 -22.27
C PHE A 124 -4.38 -3.53 -21.67
N GLN A 125 -4.56 -2.61 -20.74
CA GLN A 125 -3.49 -1.90 -20.09
C GLN A 125 -3.53 -2.12 -18.58
N ILE A 126 -2.33 -2.15 -17.98
CA ILE A 126 -2.14 -2.19 -16.54
C ILE A 126 -1.28 -1.00 -16.17
N ARG A 127 -1.68 -0.27 -15.13
CA ARG A 127 -0.89 0.81 -14.52
C ARG A 127 -0.60 0.43 -13.08
N ILE A 128 0.67 0.45 -12.69
CA ILE A 128 1.13 0.03 -11.37
C ILE A 128 1.92 1.16 -10.73
N PHE A 129 1.43 1.62 -9.58
CA PHE A 129 2.05 2.66 -8.77
C PHE A 129 2.06 2.24 -7.30
N GLY A 130 3.24 2.05 -6.71
CA GLY A 130 3.34 1.49 -5.37
C GLY A 130 2.72 0.09 -5.33
N LEU A 131 1.76 -0.11 -4.45
CA LEU A 131 0.97 -1.34 -4.35
C LEU A 131 -0.43 -1.21 -4.98
N GLU A 132 -0.68 -0.20 -5.80
CA GLU A 132 -1.91 -0.05 -6.56
C GLU A 132 -1.76 -0.60 -7.97
N TRP A 133 -2.72 -1.44 -8.37
CA TRP A 133 -2.85 -2.00 -9.71
C TRP A 133 -4.14 -1.54 -10.33
N GLN A 134 -4.08 -0.90 -11.50
CA GLN A 134 -5.24 -0.44 -12.25
C GLN A 134 -5.32 -1.16 -13.59
N GLU A 135 -6.52 -1.63 -13.94
CA GLU A 135 -6.81 -2.25 -15.24
C GLU A 135 -7.60 -1.31 -16.13
N TRP A 136 -7.21 -1.23 -17.39
CA TRP A 136 -7.82 -0.34 -18.40
C TRP A 136 -8.09 -1.10 -19.70
N GLN A 137 -9.21 -0.79 -20.36
CA GLN A 137 -9.53 -1.25 -21.69
C GLN A 137 -9.75 -0.02 -22.59
N GLY A 138 -8.76 0.33 -23.41
CA GLY A 138 -8.73 1.64 -24.05
C GLY A 138 -8.66 2.77 -23.00
N ASP A 139 -9.61 3.70 -23.04
CA ASP A 139 -9.69 4.83 -22.10
C ASP A 139 -10.58 4.55 -20.88
N GLU A 140 -11.15 3.34 -20.75
CA GLU A 140 -12.08 2.98 -19.69
C GLU A 140 -11.39 2.13 -18.62
N GLN A 141 -11.41 2.61 -17.36
CA GLN A 141 -10.91 1.86 -16.22
C GLN A 141 -11.88 0.73 -15.86
N GLN A 142 -11.38 -0.50 -15.87
CA GLN A 142 -12.13 -1.72 -15.58
C GLN A 142 -12.07 -2.10 -14.11
N GLY A 143 -10.97 -1.76 -13.43
CA GLY A 143 -10.77 -2.07 -12.02
C GLY A 143 -9.58 -1.33 -11.42
N ALA A 144 -9.61 -1.26 -10.08
CA ALA A 144 -8.47 -0.84 -9.26
C ALA A 144 -8.35 -1.84 -8.11
N PHE A 145 -7.11 -2.23 -7.80
CA PHE A 145 -6.80 -3.29 -6.84
C PHE A 145 -5.65 -2.87 -5.96
N ALA A 146 -5.69 -3.29 -4.70
CA ALA A 146 -4.51 -3.37 -3.86
C ALA A 146 -3.72 -4.63 -4.26
N MET A 147 -2.42 -4.47 -4.45
CA MET A 147 -1.52 -5.52 -4.91
C MET A 147 -0.65 -6.02 -3.76
N VAL A 148 -0.57 -7.34 -3.61
CA VAL A 148 0.37 -7.99 -2.70
C VAL A 148 1.26 -8.94 -3.50
N VAL A 149 2.57 -8.79 -3.33
CA VAL A 149 3.57 -9.64 -3.99
C VAL A 149 4.10 -10.66 -3.00
N GLY A 150 4.11 -11.93 -3.38
CA GLY A 150 4.52 -13.03 -2.49
C GLY A 150 4.74 -14.34 -3.24
N ASP A 151 4.71 -15.46 -2.49
CA ASP A 151 4.91 -16.82 -3.02
C ASP A 151 3.60 -17.58 -3.26
N ALA A 152 2.47 -17.04 -2.81
CA ALA A 152 1.15 -17.67 -2.91
C ALA A 152 0.07 -16.64 -3.20
N CYS A 153 -1.03 -17.08 -3.81
CA CYS A 153 -2.26 -16.30 -3.93
C CYS A 153 -2.89 -16.04 -2.57
N GLY A 154 -3.70 -14.99 -2.45
CA GLY A 154 -4.39 -14.63 -1.21
C GLY A 154 -5.29 -15.73 -0.63
N ASP A 155 -5.74 -16.69 -1.43
CA ASP A 155 -6.49 -17.89 -1.00
C ASP A 155 -5.58 -19.06 -0.60
N GLY A 156 -4.27 -18.87 -0.58
CA GLY A 156 -3.27 -19.88 -0.24
C GLY A 156 -2.88 -20.81 -1.40
N THR A 157 -3.42 -20.61 -2.61
CA THR A 157 -2.99 -21.37 -3.80
C THR A 157 -1.55 -21.01 -4.14
N VAL A 158 -0.69 -22.02 -4.29
CA VAL A 158 0.72 -21.86 -4.68
C VAL A 158 0.86 -22.32 -6.13
N PRO A 159 1.02 -21.39 -7.09
CA PRO A 159 1.07 -21.71 -8.52
C PRO A 159 2.34 -22.44 -8.98
N GLY A 160 3.31 -22.63 -8.14
CA GLY A 160 4.62 -23.18 -8.46
C GLY A 160 5.75 -22.27 -7.99
N ALA A 161 6.94 -22.39 -8.60
CA ALA A 161 8.04 -21.50 -8.28
C ALA A 161 7.88 -20.15 -8.97
N GLY A 162 8.15 -19.05 -8.26
CA GLY A 162 8.16 -17.70 -8.79
C GLY A 162 7.33 -16.73 -7.97
N THR A 163 7.39 -15.47 -8.36
CA THR A 163 6.66 -14.38 -7.71
C THR A 163 5.19 -14.42 -8.09
N VAL A 164 4.33 -14.35 -7.09
CA VAL A 164 2.86 -14.30 -7.23
C VAL A 164 2.37 -12.89 -6.89
N ILE A 165 1.41 -12.41 -7.67
CA ILE A 165 0.76 -11.12 -7.50
C ILE A 165 -0.70 -11.39 -7.15
N SER A 166 -1.07 -11.16 -5.91
CA SER A 166 -2.46 -11.18 -5.46
C SER A 166 -3.08 -9.81 -5.59
N LEU A 167 -4.25 -9.73 -6.20
CA LEU A 167 -5.00 -8.49 -6.40
C LEU A 167 -6.27 -8.53 -5.59
N TYR A 168 -6.46 -7.54 -4.75
CA TYR A 168 -7.65 -7.34 -3.92
C TYR A 168 -8.40 -6.13 -4.43
N ARG A 169 -9.64 -6.31 -4.90
CA ARG A 169 -10.40 -5.23 -5.48
C ARG A 169 -10.63 -4.10 -4.48
N LEU A 170 -10.33 -2.87 -4.89
CA LEU A 170 -10.68 -1.67 -4.14
C LEU A 170 -12.19 -1.40 -4.33
N GLY A 171 -13.01 -1.79 -3.34
CA GLY A 171 -14.48 -1.72 -3.37
C GLY A 171 -15.11 -2.90 -2.66
N ASP A 172 -16.43 -3.10 -2.86
CA ASP A 172 -17.25 -3.97 -2.01
C ASP A 172 -17.39 -5.43 -2.50
N ASP A 173 -16.79 -5.83 -3.62
CA ASP A 173 -16.96 -7.21 -4.15
C ASP A 173 -15.65 -8.00 -4.18
N PRO A 174 -15.38 -8.84 -3.15
CA PRO A 174 -14.18 -9.69 -3.12
C PRO A 174 -14.22 -10.84 -4.16
N ALA A 175 -15.33 -11.04 -4.86
CA ALA A 175 -15.42 -12.06 -5.90
C ALA A 175 -14.53 -11.76 -7.13
N ASP A 176 -14.12 -10.50 -7.27
CA ASP A 176 -13.27 -10.03 -8.37
C ASP A 176 -11.77 -10.05 -8.04
N ASP A 177 -11.37 -10.61 -6.90
CA ASP A 177 -9.95 -10.74 -6.53
C ASP A 177 -9.20 -11.57 -7.56
N GLY A 178 -8.04 -11.07 -7.98
CA GLY A 178 -7.18 -11.69 -8.98
C GLY A 178 -5.98 -12.41 -8.38
N CYS A 179 -5.38 -13.31 -9.16
CA CYS A 179 -4.09 -13.89 -8.84
C CYS A 179 -3.30 -14.17 -10.11
N TRP A 180 -2.11 -13.59 -10.19
CA TRP A 180 -1.20 -13.73 -11.32
C TRP A 180 0.12 -14.32 -10.86
N GLN A 181 0.73 -15.15 -11.69
CA GLN A 181 2.14 -15.53 -11.56
C GLN A 181 2.96 -14.64 -12.47
N LEU A 182 4.00 -14.03 -11.93
CA LEU A 182 5.02 -13.35 -12.72
C LEU A 182 5.99 -14.40 -13.28
N GLU A 183 5.89 -14.67 -14.59
CA GLU A 183 6.76 -15.63 -15.27
C GLU A 183 8.05 -14.98 -15.81
N TYR A 184 7.94 -13.72 -16.21
CA TYR A 184 9.07 -12.96 -16.73
C TYR A 184 8.84 -11.45 -16.58
N ILE A 185 9.90 -10.70 -16.27
CA ILE A 185 9.90 -9.24 -16.32
C ILE A 185 11.30 -8.71 -16.62
N ASP A 186 11.36 -7.68 -17.49
CA ASP A 186 12.50 -6.81 -17.70
C ASP A 186 12.04 -5.36 -17.91
N ASP A 187 12.95 -4.46 -18.30
CA ASP A 187 12.63 -3.03 -18.48
C ASP A 187 11.60 -2.75 -19.58
N SER A 188 11.33 -3.70 -20.47
CA SER A 188 10.49 -3.52 -21.66
C SER A 188 9.34 -4.51 -21.78
N ARG A 189 9.42 -5.65 -21.14
CA ARG A 189 8.46 -6.75 -21.29
C ARG A 189 8.13 -7.39 -19.98
N MET A 190 6.88 -7.85 -19.88
CA MET A 190 6.35 -8.62 -18.77
C MET A 190 5.51 -9.76 -19.30
N THR A 191 5.58 -10.93 -18.66
CA THR A 191 4.68 -12.06 -18.93
C THR A 191 4.06 -12.51 -17.62
N LEU A 192 2.74 -12.52 -17.60
CA LEU A 192 1.93 -12.93 -16.48
C LEU A 192 1.09 -14.16 -16.84
N ARG A 193 0.86 -15.05 -15.89
CA ARG A 193 -0.10 -16.15 -16.00
C ARG A 193 -1.24 -15.93 -15.01
N ASP A 194 -2.45 -15.85 -15.55
CA ASP A 194 -3.68 -15.74 -14.76
C ASP A 194 -4.05 -17.10 -14.14
N PHE A 195 -4.22 -17.15 -12.82
CA PHE A 195 -4.58 -18.37 -12.10
C PHE A 195 -6.05 -18.44 -11.68
N LYS A 196 -6.75 -17.32 -11.67
CA LYS A 196 -8.16 -17.26 -11.28
C LYS A 196 -9.12 -16.96 -12.43
N GLY A 197 -8.60 -16.34 -13.50
CA GLY A 197 -9.37 -15.97 -14.66
C GLY A 197 -9.16 -16.89 -15.87
N ASP A 198 -9.78 -16.54 -16.97
CA ASP A 198 -9.74 -17.30 -18.24
C ASP A 198 -8.65 -16.80 -19.21
N ARG A 199 -7.83 -15.81 -18.81
CA ARG A 199 -6.87 -15.15 -19.72
C ARG A 199 -5.63 -16.00 -20.02
N GLY A 200 -5.32 -16.98 -19.18
CA GLY A 200 -4.14 -17.83 -19.33
C GLY A 200 -2.84 -17.03 -19.22
N GLN A 201 -1.92 -17.20 -20.18
CA GLN A 201 -0.67 -16.46 -20.24
C GLN A 201 -0.84 -15.18 -21.07
N VAL A 202 -0.45 -14.04 -20.53
CA VAL A 202 -0.55 -12.73 -21.19
C VAL A 202 0.83 -12.06 -21.22
N ALA A 203 1.21 -11.57 -22.41
CA ALA A 203 2.43 -10.81 -22.59
C ALA A 203 2.13 -9.30 -22.72
N PHE A 204 2.95 -8.51 -22.03
CA PHE A 204 2.84 -7.06 -22.02
C PHE A 204 4.15 -6.42 -22.50
N THR A 205 4.04 -5.23 -23.02
CA THR A 205 5.17 -4.32 -23.27
C THR A 205 4.98 -3.06 -22.43
N ARG A 206 6.10 -2.51 -21.96
CA ARG A 206 6.09 -1.24 -21.22
C ARG A 206 5.70 -0.11 -22.17
N VAL A 207 4.80 0.74 -21.73
CA VAL A 207 4.47 1.99 -22.44
C VAL A 207 5.58 2.99 -22.15
N ALA A 208 6.16 3.58 -23.20
CA ALA A 208 7.16 4.63 -23.02
C ALA A 208 6.51 5.87 -22.36
N PRO A 209 7.20 6.52 -21.41
CA PRO A 209 6.71 7.74 -20.75
C PRO A 209 6.55 8.91 -21.69
#